data_532fdaf4a9fb8c5a132fbc2b9e9b2a93
#
_entry.id   532fdaf4a9fb8c5a132fbc2b9e9b2a93
#
_cell.length_a   1.000
_cell.length_b   1.000
_cell.length_c   1.000
_cell.angle_alpha   90.00
_cell.angle_beta   90.00
_cell.angle_gamma   90.00
#
_symmetry.space_group_name_H-M   'P 1'
#
loop_
_entity.id
_entity.type
_entity.pdbx_description
1 polymer ?
#
loop_
_entity_poly.entity_id
_entity_poly.type
_entity_poly.pdbx_seq_one_letter_code
_entity_poly.pdbx_strand_id
1 'polypeptide(L)'
;TDSHKSGRVTRKVYIPYAQRPEPYDASHNPLNYRILRYADVLLMYAEVENVLKDDGQARWALNKVRERVDLDPVESSGTELRDAIRQERRLELALENQRLFDIRRWKNDSGKSVMSDIMGPNGSFVIYNTKESTDTYELGNQKESSSKGRDFKEERDLVYPIPTTEISQSNGSIVQNPGYN
;
A
#
# COMPACT_ATOMS: atom_id res chain seq x y z
N THR A 1 -22.08 16.43 8.44
CA THR A 1 -22.31 15.16 7.73
C THR A 1 -20.97 14.51 7.50
N ASP A 2 -20.64 13.59 8.37
CA ASP A 2 -19.32 13.01 8.39
C ASP A 2 -19.16 12.00 7.28
N SER A 3 -18.33 12.36 6.32
CA SER A 3 -17.97 11.50 5.21
C SER A 3 -17.04 10.34 5.62
N HIS A 4 -16.35 10.45 6.76
CA HIS A 4 -15.44 9.44 7.27
C HIS A 4 -15.93 8.81 8.58
N LYS A 5 -16.21 7.51 8.53
CA LYS A 5 -16.68 6.74 9.70
C LYS A 5 -15.68 6.74 10.87
N SER A 6 -14.38 6.91 10.59
CA SER A 6 -13.34 6.95 11.63
C SER A 6 -13.14 8.33 12.25
N GLY A 7 -13.75 9.39 11.70
CA GLY A 7 -13.49 10.78 12.10
C GLY A 7 -12.08 11.28 11.79
N ARG A 8 -11.24 10.48 11.13
CA ARG A 8 -9.85 10.81 10.79
C ARG A 8 -9.71 11.17 9.32
N VAL A 9 -8.89 12.19 9.05
CA VAL A 9 -8.55 12.63 7.69
C VAL A 9 -7.04 12.72 7.53
N THR A 10 -6.56 12.57 6.28
CA THR A 10 -5.13 12.70 6.00
C THR A 10 -4.68 14.15 6.00
N ARG A 11 -3.50 14.42 6.58
CA ARG A 11 -2.83 15.73 6.46
C ARG A 11 -1.96 15.83 5.21
N LYS A 12 -1.59 14.74 4.58
CA LYS A 12 -0.64 14.74 3.44
C LYS A 12 -1.14 15.51 2.22
N VAL A 13 -2.47 15.58 2.06
CA VAL A 13 -3.12 16.28 0.95
C VAL A 13 -4.11 17.35 1.44
N TYR A 14 -3.94 17.80 2.68
CA TYR A 14 -4.80 18.80 3.29
C TYR A 14 -4.21 20.20 3.18
N ILE A 15 -5.01 21.15 2.71
CA ILE A 15 -4.69 22.57 2.73
C ILE A 15 -5.44 23.21 3.90
N PRO A 16 -4.73 23.80 4.89
CA PRO A 16 -5.36 24.55 5.96
C PRO A 16 -6.29 25.64 5.41
N TYR A 17 -7.41 25.88 6.05
CA TYR A 17 -8.42 26.82 5.58
C TYR A 17 -7.83 28.20 5.25
N ALA A 18 -6.97 28.71 6.12
CA ALA A 18 -6.31 30.01 5.93
C ALA A 18 -5.32 30.09 4.74
N GLN A 19 -4.97 28.95 4.14
CA GLN A 19 -4.03 28.86 3.01
C GLN A 19 -4.74 28.46 1.71
N ARG A 20 -6.06 28.33 1.74
CA ARG A 20 -6.83 28.00 0.54
C ARG A 20 -6.94 29.21 -0.37
N PRO A 21 -6.80 29.00 -1.70
CA PRO A 21 -7.06 30.07 -2.65
C PRO A 21 -8.54 30.49 -2.60
N GLU A 22 -8.83 31.73 -2.92
CA GLU A 22 -10.19 32.23 -3.06
C GLU A 22 -10.46 32.61 -4.54
N PRO A 23 -11.51 32.06 -5.17
CA PRO A 23 -12.45 31.07 -4.64
C PRO A 23 -11.81 29.67 -4.54
N TYR A 24 -12.13 28.93 -3.49
CA TYR A 24 -11.67 27.54 -3.32
C TYR A 24 -12.52 26.58 -4.12
N ASP A 25 -11.87 25.82 -4.99
CA ASP A 25 -12.48 24.70 -5.70
C ASP A 25 -11.84 23.38 -5.25
N ALA A 26 -12.62 22.54 -4.58
CA ALA A 26 -12.16 21.23 -4.10
C ALA A 26 -11.78 20.27 -5.23
N SER A 27 -12.28 20.50 -6.46
CA SER A 27 -11.96 19.69 -7.64
C SER A 27 -10.59 20.03 -8.23
N HIS A 28 -10.09 21.23 -7.95
CA HIS A 28 -8.81 21.74 -8.45
C HIS A 28 -7.87 22.06 -7.28
N ASN A 29 -7.45 21.00 -6.59
CA ASN A 29 -6.52 21.14 -5.47
C ASN A 29 -5.16 21.63 -5.98
N PRO A 30 -4.65 22.80 -5.53
CA PRO A 30 -3.38 23.37 -5.98
C PRO A 30 -2.14 22.66 -5.43
N LEU A 31 -2.30 21.66 -4.55
CA LEU A 31 -1.16 20.90 -4.03
C LEU A 31 -0.56 20.02 -5.14
N ASN A 32 0.76 20.07 -5.22
CA ASN A 32 1.49 19.18 -6.11
C ASN A 32 1.26 17.71 -5.71
N TYR A 33 0.88 16.89 -6.69
CA TYR A 33 0.84 15.45 -6.51
C TYR A 33 2.27 14.89 -6.47
N ARG A 34 2.63 14.25 -5.36
CA ARG A 34 3.96 13.65 -5.18
C ARG A 34 3.98 12.26 -5.77
N ILE A 35 4.59 12.14 -6.94
CA ILE A 35 4.77 10.83 -7.61
C ILE A 35 5.88 10.05 -6.93
N LEU A 36 6.98 10.71 -6.57
CA LEU A 36 8.16 10.15 -5.95
C LEU A 36 8.74 11.15 -4.94
N ARG A 37 9.28 10.67 -3.83
CA ARG A 37 9.98 11.48 -2.85
C ARG A 37 11.18 10.75 -2.28
N TYR A 38 12.10 11.48 -1.67
CA TYR A 38 13.37 10.93 -1.22
C TYR A 38 13.24 9.77 -0.21
N ALA A 39 12.26 9.82 0.69
CA ALA A 39 11.99 8.70 1.60
C ALA A 39 11.62 7.39 0.86
N ASP A 40 10.87 7.49 -0.25
CA ASP A 40 10.56 6.31 -1.08
C ASP A 40 11.84 5.75 -1.73
N VAL A 41 12.72 6.63 -2.24
CA VAL A 41 14.01 6.23 -2.81
C VAL A 41 14.89 5.53 -1.76
N LEU A 42 14.98 6.09 -0.55
CA LEU A 42 15.74 5.48 0.55
C LEU A 42 15.19 4.10 0.93
N LEU A 43 13.87 3.95 0.97
CA LEU A 43 13.24 2.68 1.32
C LEU A 43 13.33 1.65 0.19
N MET A 44 13.33 2.08 -1.09
CA MET A 44 13.66 1.20 -2.22
C MET A 44 15.12 0.74 -2.15
N TYR A 45 16.04 1.65 -1.86
CA TYR A 45 17.46 1.31 -1.68
C TYR A 45 17.65 0.32 -0.53
N ALA A 46 17.04 0.58 0.64
CA ALA A 46 17.09 -0.34 1.77
C ALA A 46 16.60 -1.75 1.41
N GLU A 47 15.53 -1.85 0.62
CA GLU A 47 14.99 -3.13 0.18
C GLU A 47 15.95 -3.87 -0.77
N VAL A 48 16.57 -3.16 -1.71
CA VAL A 48 17.55 -3.72 -2.65
C VAL A 48 18.78 -4.23 -1.90
N GLU A 49 19.35 -3.42 -1.00
CA GLU A 49 20.54 -3.80 -0.22
C GLU A 49 20.28 -4.99 0.70
N ASN A 50 19.10 -5.07 1.31
CA ASN A 50 18.74 -6.26 2.09
C ASN A 50 18.65 -7.54 1.22
N VAL A 51 18.15 -7.44 -0.01
CA VAL A 51 18.14 -8.56 -0.97
C VAL A 51 19.56 -8.93 -1.38
N LEU A 52 20.44 -7.96 -1.56
CA LEU A 52 21.87 -8.15 -1.88
C LEU A 52 22.71 -8.62 -0.69
N LYS A 53 22.09 -8.73 0.52
CA LYS A 53 22.74 -9.14 1.77
C LYS A 53 23.72 -8.10 2.34
N ASP A 54 23.61 -6.85 1.93
CA ASP A 54 24.26 -5.72 2.59
C ASP A 54 23.30 -5.10 3.61
N ASP A 55 23.12 -5.79 4.72
CA ASP A 55 22.26 -5.32 5.82
C ASP A 55 22.77 -4.00 6.44
N GLY A 56 24.06 -3.68 6.30
CA GLY A 56 24.63 -2.41 6.77
C GLY A 56 24.05 -1.22 5.99
N GLN A 57 24.10 -1.27 4.67
CA GLN A 57 23.53 -0.23 3.80
C GLN A 57 22.01 -0.19 3.89
N ALA A 58 21.36 -1.36 4.00
CA ALA A 58 19.93 -1.44 4.18
C ALA A 58 19.46 -0.73 5.44
N ARG A 59 20.12 -0.97 6.60
CA ARG A 59 19.83 -0.28 7.86
C ARG A 59 20.12 1.22 7.78
N TRP A 60 21.24 1.59 7.18
CA TRP A 60 21.58 3.00 7.00
C TRP A 60 20.43 3.75 6.32
N ALA A 61 19.95 3.25 5.20
CA ALA A 61 18.89 3.90 4.42
C ALA A 61 17.54 3.91 5.17
N LEU A 62 17.16 2.80 5.79
CA LEU A 62 15.96 2.72 6.63
C LEU A 62 16.03 3.72 7.79
N ASN A 63 17.16 3.77 8.50
CA ASN A 63 17.32 4.62 9.66
C ASN A 63 17.37 6.11 9.30
N LYS A 64 17.77 6.48 8.08
CA LYS A 64 17.65 7.87 7.60
C LYS A 64 16.19 8.34 7.50
N VAL A 65 15.27 7.45 7.17
CA VAL A 65 13.84 7.78 7.17
C VAL A 65 13.33 7.93 8.60
N ARG A 66 13.73 7.05 9.50
CA ARG A 66 13.32 7.03 10.91
C ARG A 66 13.88 8.21 11.71
N GLU A 67 15.16 8.55 11.52
CA GLU A 67 15.83 9.68 12.14
C GLU A 67 15.08 11.01 11.92
N ARG A 68 14.49 11.20 10.75
CA ARG A 68 13.73 12.43 10.41
C ARG A 68 12.55 12.70 11.36
N VAL A 69 12.04 11.67 12.00
CA VAL A 69 10.87 11.73 12.90
C VAL A 69 11.20 11.22 14.32
N ASP A 70 12.47 11.25 14.69
CA ASP A 70 12.97 10.90 16.02
C ASP A 70 12.57 9.49 16.48
N LEU A 71 12.52 8.53 15.57
CA LEU A 71 12.31 7.12 15.89
C LEU A 71 13.63 6.41 16.13
N ASP A 72 13.63 5.47 17.08
CA ASP A 72 14.78 4.63 17.37
C ASP A 72 15.26 3.87 16.13
N PRO A 73 16.59 3.71 15.96
CA PRO A 73 17.15 2.98 14.84
C PRO A 73 16.77 1.49 14.90
N VAL A 74 16.64 0.89 13.71
CA VAL A 74 16.50 -0.56 13.56
C VAL A 74 17.90 -1.18 13.49
N GLU A 75 18.12 -2.22 14.30
CA GLU A 75 19.40 -2.95 14.39
C GLU A 75 19.32 -4.38 13.85
N SER A 76 18.13 -4.84 13.49
CA SER A 76 17.90 -6.19 12.95
C SER A 76 18.62 -6.44 11.63
N SER A 77 18.67 -7.70 11.20
CA SER A 77 19.32 -8.16 9.97
C SER A 77 18.48 -9.20 9.24
N GLY A 78 18.83 -9.50 8.00
CA GLY A 78 18.20 -10.54 7.21
C GLY A 78 16.68 -10.36 7.08
N THR A 79 15.93 -11.39 7.45
CA THR A 79 14.46 -11.42 7.33
C THR A 79 13.76 -10.41 8.25
N GLU A 80 14.26 -10.23 9.46
CA GLU A 80 13.69 -9.25 10.40
C GLU A 80 13.88 -7.83 9.88
N LEU A 81 15.03 -7.52 9.29
CA LEU A 81 15.29 -6.25 8.63
C LEU A 81 14.38 -6.06 7.42
N ARG A 82 14.18 -7.09 6.60
CA ARG A 82 13.22 -7.06 5.48
C ARG A 82 11.83 -6.65 5.97
N ASP A 83 11.38 -7.25 7.05
CA ASP A 83 10.04 -7.00 7.57
C ASP A 83 9.93 -5.60 8.19
N ALA A 84 11.00 -5.11 8.83
CA ALA A 84 11.09 -3.74 9.30
C ALA A 84 11.03 -2.73 8.14
N ILE A 85 11.75 -2.96 7.04
CA ILE A 85 11.72 -2.10 5.84
C ILE A 85 10.31 -2.08 5.24
N ARG A 86 9.66 -3.23 5.11
CA ARG A 86 8.29 -3.34 4.61
C ARG A 86 7.28 -2.61 5.49
N GLN A 87 7.44 -2.71 6.80
CA GLN A 87 6.60 -1.99 7.76
C GLN A 87 6.82 -0.48 7.67
N GLU A 88 8.07 -0.02 7.57
CA GLU A 88 8.37 1.40 7.40
C GLU A 88 7.78 1.95 6.10
N ARG A 89 7.90 1.23 4.98
CA ARG A 89 7.25 1.60 3.71
C ARG A 89 5.73 1.74 3.88
N ARG A 90 5.12 0.80 4.59
CA ARG A 90 3.67 0.83 4.84
C ARG A 90 3.23 2.08 5.61
N LEU A 91 4.00 2.49 6.62
CA LEU A 91 3.69 3.64 7.48
C LEU A 91 4.07 4.96 6.81
N GLU A 92 5.31 5.06 6.34
CA GLU A 92 5.86 6.28 5.75
C GLU A 92 5.13 6.68 4.45
N LEU A 93 4.80 5.71 3.60
CA LEU A 93 4.14 5.95 2.32
C LEU A 93 2.61 5.76 2.38
N ALA A 94 2.04 5.69 3.58
CA ALA A 94 0.59 5.57 3.75
C ALA A 94 -0.15 6.71 3.02
N LEU A 95 -1.21 6.37 2.27
CA LEU A 95 -2.04 7.28 1.48
C LEU A 95 -1.30 7.98 0.31
N GLU A 96 -0.17 7.40 -0.14
CA GLU A 96 0.58 7.86 -1.31
C GLU A 96 0.48 6.88 -2.50
N ASN A 97 -0.51 6.01 -2.49
CA ASN A 97 -0.82 5.02 -3.53
C ASN A 97 0.24 3.93 -3.78
N GLN A 98 1.26 3.81 -2.91
CA GLN A 98 2.35 2.83 -3.07
C GLN A 98 1.96 1.42 -2.61
N ARG A 99 1.05 1.29 -1.65
CA ARG A 99 0.74 0.02 -0.99
C ARG A 99 0.33 -1.11 -1.93
N LEU A 100 -0.47 -0.82 -2.96
CA LEU A 100 -0.93 -1.82 -3.91
C LEU A 100 0.25 -2.44 -4.67
N PHE A 101 1.19 -1.60 -5.12
CA PHE A 101 2.38 -2.07 -5.84
C PHE A 101 3.28 -2.91 -4.95
N ASP A 102 3.49 -2.48 -3.70
CA ASP A 102 4.32 -3.20 -2.73
C ASP A 102 3.76 -4.61 -2.46
N ILE A 103 2.49 -4.74 -2.09
CA ILE A 103 1.91 -6.06 -1.76
C ILE A 103 1.79 -6.99 -2.97
N ARG A 104 1.72 -6.46 -4.19
CA ARG A 104 1.71 -7.27 -5.42
C ARG A 104 3.09 -7.85 -5.73
N ARG A 105 4.17 -7.06 -5.56
CA ARG A 105 5.53 -7.47 -5.91
C ARG A 105 6.23 -8.25 -4.81
N TRP A 106 5.92 -7.97 -3.54
CA TRP A 106 6.51 -8.71 -2.44
C TRP A 106 6.06 -10.17 -2.42
N LYS A 107 7.01 -11.03 -2.07
CA LYS A 107 6.74 -12.45 -1.86
C LYS A 107 6.73 -12.75 -0.36
N ASN A 108 5.84 -13.64 0.05
CA ASN A 108 5.83 -14.26 1.37
C ASN A 108 6.83 -15.44 1.41
N ASP A 109 6.96 -16.07 2.57
CA ASP A 109 7.91 -17.18 2.76
C ASP A 109 7.55 -18.44 1.94
N SER A 110 6.33 -18.54 1.43
CA SER A 110 5.89 -19.57 0.49
C SER A 110 6.12 -19.22 -0.98
N GLY A 111 6.74 -18.06 -1.27
CA GLY A 111 6.99 -17.57 -2.62
C GLY A 111 5.76 -16.96 -3.33
N LYS A 112 4.62 -16.91 -2.65
CA LYS A 112 3.40 -16.26 -3.17
C LYS A 112 3.43 -14.76 -2.93
N SER A 113 2.64 -14.02 -3.72
CA SER A 113 2.45 -12.60 -3.50
C SER A 113 1.86 -12.33 -2.10
N VAL A 114 2.39 -11.33 -1.39
CA VAL A 114 1.82 -10.86 -0.12
C VAL A 114 0.36 -10.41 -0.29
N MET A 115 -0.03 -10.03 -1.50
CA MET A 115 -1.43 -9.72 -1.80
C MET A 115 -2.35 -10.93 -1.57
N SER A 116 -1.87 -12.16 -1.79
CA SER A 116 -2.61 -13.39 -1.48
C SER A 116 -2.94 -13.54 0.00
N ASP A 117 -2.02 -13.11 0.88
CA ASP A 117 -2.23 -13.16 2.33
C ASP A 117 -3.23 -12.10 2.82
N ILE A 118 -3.24 -10.93 2.16
CA ILE A 118 -4.06 -9.79 2.57
C ILE A 118 -5.45 -9.82 1.91
N MET A 119 -5.52 -10.14 0.64
CA MET A 119 -6.72 -10.07 -0.18
C MET A 119 -7.30 -11.44 -0.53
N GLY A 120 -6.62 -12.50 -0.19
CA GLY A 120 -7.08 -13.87 -0.39
C GLY A 120 -8.23 -14.25 0.57
N PRO A 121 -8.81 -15.45 0.41
CA PRO A 121 -10.00 -15.89 1.15
C PRO A 121 -9.79 -15.98 2.67
N ASN A 122 -8.55 -16.03 3.14
CA ASN A 122 -8.19 -16.03 4.57
C ASN A 122 -7.58 -14.69 5.01
N GLY A 123 -7.62 -13.67 4.17
CA GLY A 123 -7.07 -12.35 4.48
C GLY A 123 -7.80 -11.69 5.64
N SER A 124 -7.05 -11.01 6.49
CA SER A 124 -7.60 -10.25 7.62
C SER A 124 -7.99 -8.83 7.18
N PHE A 125 -9.01 -8.30 7.80
CA PHE A 125 -9.40 -6.90 7.64
C PHE A 125 -9.76 -6.31 9.01
N VAL A 126 -9.78 -4.99 9.08
CA VAL A 126 -10.14 -4.26 10.29
C VAL A 126 -11.62 -3.92 10.24
N ILE A 127 -12.36 -4.33 11.26
CA ILE A 127 -13.73 -3.88 11.52
C ILE A 127 -13.63 -2.69 12.47
N TYR A 128 -14.01 -1.51 11.98
CA TYR A 128 -14.04 -0.31 12.80
C TYR A 128 -15.43 -0.15 13.46
N ASN A 129 -15.45 -0.10 14.80
CA ASN A 129 -16.69 0.13 15.53
C ASN A 129 -17.00 1.63 15.58
N THR A 130 -17.99 2.05 14.80
CA THR A 130 -18.42 3.46 14.73
C THR A 130 -19.50 3.85 15.72
N LYS A 131 -20.00 2.91 16.53
CA LYS A 131 -21.10 3.16 17.47
C LYS A 131 -20.63 3.67 18.83
N GLU A 132 -19.37 3.49 19.13
CA GLU A 132 -18.77 3.92 20.37
C GLU A 132 -17.87 5.13 20.12
N SER A 133 -17.86 6.07 21.05
CA SER A 133 -16.99 7.24 21.03
C SER A 133 -15.50 6.90 21.25
N THR A 134 -15.19 5.63 21.38
CA THR A 134 -13.85 5.08 21.55
C THR A 134 -13.31 4.63 20.20
N ASP A 135 -12.05 4.91 19.95
CA ASP A 135 -11.28 4.47 18.76
C ASP A 135 -11.04 2.94 18.78
N THR A 136 -12.10 2.16 18.96
CA THR A 136 -12.00 0.71 19.00
C THR A 136 -12.12 0.11 17.60
N TYR A 137 -11.31 -0.88 17.32
CA TYR A 137 -11.39 -1.67 16.09
C TYR A 137 -11.11 -3.14 16.41
N GLU A 138 -11.71 -4.01 15.63
CA GLU A 138 -11.53 -5.44 15.73
C GLU A 138 -10.86 -5.96 14.46
N LEU A 139 -10.10 -7.04 14.61
CA LEU A 139 -9.59 -7.79 13.45
C LEU A 139 -10.63 -8.85 13.08
N GLY A 140 -11.18 -8.72 11.88
CA GLY A 140 -12.05 -9.72 11.29
C GLY A 140 -11.36 -10.51 10.19
N ASN A 141 -11.95 -11.61 9.78
CA ASN A 141 -11.54 -12.36 8.62
C ASN A 141 -12.55 -12.17 7.47
N GLN A 142 -12.13 -12.51 6.26
CA GLN A 142 -12.94 -12.29 5.07
C GLN A 142 -14.23 -13.09 5.04
N LYS A 143 -14.29 -14.24 5.71
CA LYS A 143 -15.50 -15.07 5.81
C LYS A 143 -16.61 -14.38 6.60
N GLU A 144 -16.25 -13.46 7.49
CA GLU A 144 -17.16 -12.70 8.33
C GLU A 144 -17.60 -11.39 7.68
N SER A 145 -16.95 -11.00 6.58
CA SER A 145 -17.31 -9.80 5.85
C SER A 145 -18.53 -10.02 4.98
N SER A 146 -19.52 -9.15 5.09
CA SER A 146 -20.66 -9.09 4.16
C SER A 146 -20.27 -8.61 2.76
N SER A 147 -19.08 -8.04 2.60
CA SER A 147 -18.58 -7.60 1.29
C SER A 147 -17.87 -8.75 0.59
N LYS A 148 -18.50 -9.29 -0.43
CA LYS A 148 -17.99 -10.40 -1.26
C LYS A 148 -16.83 -10.03 -2.20
N GLY A 149 -16.09 -8.95 -1.94
CA GLY A 149 -15.20 -8.34 -2.91
C GLY A 149 -13.72 -8.74 -2.84
N ARG A 150 -13.33 -9.70 -1.98
CA ARG A 150 -11.93 -10.04 -1.76
C ARG A 150 -11.63 -11.52 -2.04
N ASP A 151 -11.94 -11.99 -3.24
CA ASP A 151 -11.59 -13.34 -3.68
C ASP A 151 -10.38 -13.25 -4.62
N PHE A 152 -9.26 -12.75 -4.08
CA PHE A 152 -8.03 -12.64 -4.84
C PHE A 152 -7.47 -14.03 -5.16
N LYS A 153 -7.22 -14.26 -6.44
CA LYS A 153 -6.56 -15.48 -6.97
C LYS A 153 -5.28 -15.06 -7.67
N GLU A 154 -4.15 -15.52 -7.15
CA GLU A 154 -2.82 -15.06 -7.60
C GLU A 154 -2.60 -15.32 -9.10
N GLU A 155 -3.03 -16.46 -9.59
CA GLU A 155 -2.89 -16.86 -10.99
C GLU A 155 -3.70 -15.98 -11.96
N ARG A 156 -4.72 -15.27 -11.46
CA ARG A 156 -5.56 -14.37 -12.24
C ARG A 156 -5.28 -12.88 -11.91
N ASP A 157 -5.35 -12.54 -10.63
CA ASP A 157 -5.56 -11.15 -10.19
C ASP A 157 -4.25 -10.35 -10.02
N LEU A 158 -3.08 -10.99 -10.22
CA LEU A 158 -1.80 -10.26 -10.25
C LEU A 158 -1.68 -9.32 -11.45
N VAL A 159 -2.37 -9.61 -12.53
CA VAL A 159 -2.45 -8.76 -13.72
C VAL A 159 -3.90 -8.40 -14.01
N TYR A 160 -4.12 -7.29 -14.69
CA TYR A 160 -5.47 -6.92 -15.10
C TYR A 160 -5.86 -7.63 -16.40
N PRO A 161 -7.16 -7.83 -16.66
CA PRO A 161 -7.61 -8.31 -17.96
C PRO A 161 -7.26 -7.30 -19.05
N ILE A 162 -6.90 -7.84 -20.21
CA ILE A 162 -6.73 -7.01 -21.41
C ILE A 162 -8.14 -6.62 -21.89
N PRO A 163 -8.40 -5.35 -22.21
CA PRO A 163 -9.72 -4.92 -22.72
C PRO A 163 -10.15 -5.75 -23.95
N THR A 164 -11.38 -6.19 -23.97
CA THR A 164 -11.91 -7.02 -25.09
C THR A 164 -11.81 -6.31 -26.44
N THR A 165 -11.89 -4.99 -26.44
CA THR A 165 -11.69 -4.18 -27.64
C THR A 165 -10.30 -4.34 -28.24
N GLU A 166 -9.27 -4.36 -27.39
CA GLU A 166 -7.88 -4.56 -27.82
C GLU A 166 -7.67 -5.96 -28.40
N ILE A 167 -8.26 -6.97 -27.75
CA ILE A 167 -8.19 -8.36 -28.23
C ILE A 167 -8.86 -8.48 -29.59
N SER A 168 -10.07 -7.93 -29.77
CA SER A 168 -10.80 -8.02 -31.04
C SER A 168 -10.12 -7.25 -32.16
N GLN A 169 -9.52 -6.09 -31.89
CA GLN A 169 -8.79 -5.31 -32.87
C GLN A 169 -7.42 -5.93 -33.27
N SER A 170 -6.89 -6.79 -32.43
CA SER A 170 -5.60 -7.44 -32.68
C SER A 170 -5.65 -8.55 -33.77
N ASN A 171 -6.82 -8.88 -34.29
CA ASN A 171 -7.03 -10.01 -35.22
C ASN A 171 -6.42 -11.33 -34.69
N GLY A 172 -6.55 -11.59 -33.39
CA GLY A 172 -6.09 -12.82 -32.75
C GLY A 172 -4.61 -12.80 -32.34
N SER A 173 -3.91 -11.68 -32.51
CA SER A 173 -2.50 -11.55 -32.11
C SER A 173 -2.33 -11.37 -30.59
N ILE A 174 -3.36 -10.87 -29.90
CA ILE A 174 -3.38 -10.69 -28.45
C ILE A 174 -4.30 -11.73 -27.83
N VAL A 175 -3.76 -12.49 -26.88
CA VAL A 175 -4.50 -13.48 -26.08
C VAL A 175 -4.73 -12.92 -24.70
N GLN A 176 -5.90 -13.17 -24.12
CA GLN A 176 -6.28 -12.73 -22.79
C GLN A 176 -5.33 -13.30 -21.72
N ASN A 177 -5.13 -12.54 -20.66
CA ASN A 177 -4.39 -13.00 -19.49
C ASN A 177 -5.09 -14.21 -18.84
N PRO A 178 -4.30 -15.14 -18.23
CA PRO A 178 -4.86 -16.34 -17.60
C PRO A 178 -5.98 -16.01 -16.59
N GLY A 179 -7.03 -16.82 -16.60
CA GLY A 179 -8.13 -16.72 -15.64
C GLY A 179 -9.22 -15.69 -15.97
N TYR A 180 -9.12 -15.00 -17.12
CA TYR A 180 -10.11 -14.04 -17.62
C TYR A 180 -10.82 -14.48 -18.92
N ASN A 181 -10.73 -15.76 -19.23
CA ASN A 181 -11.40 -16.34 -20.41
C ASN A 181 -12.88 -16.55 -20.14
#